data_54038d096ded872c28ec7dd2d9c2771c
#
_entry.id   54038d096ded872c28ec7dd2d9c2771c
#
_cell.length_a   1.000
_cell.length_b   1.000
_cell.length_c   1.000
_cell.angle_alpha   90.00
_cell.angle_beta   90.00
_cell.angle_gamma   90.00
#
_symmetry.space_group_name_H-M   'P 1'
#
loop_
_entity.id
_entity.type
_entity.pdbx_description
1 polymer ?
#
loop_
_entity_poly.entity_id
_entity_poly.type
_entity_poly.pdbx_seq_one_letter_code
_entity_poly.pdbx_strand_id
1 'polypeptide(L)'
;MSLTQRQQGVLSLASGGLLMGTLGIFVEEARLGALTLVFFRCLFGFLSLAAYCAWQGFFTRAHFTPRTLGLALVTGVLMVTQWVGFFDAIHRTSIAVATVVFHVQPFWVVLMGAALFNERLGRDRLGWIATAFVGLVLASGVVASGPLQGHASYLIGLAEALVGSVLYASVTLIAKGLGTLRPHLLTLIQCAVGVVCLPFIAPLSAVPIGPMQWFWLVGMGVLHTGLSYVLIYGALPKLTTPVIAVLLFVYPLTAIVVDALVYGRTLSLPQLAGMALIVVASLGVNLGWPLLSMLPVLRGGARKRREAD
;
A
#
# COMPACT_ATOMS: atom_id res chain seq x y z
N MET A 1 -15.00 30.51 -7.78
CA MET A 1 -15.18 29.98 -6.39
C MET A 1 -13.92 29.28 -5.97
N SER A 2 -13.17 29.76 -4.98
CA SER A 2 -11.96 29.09 -4.46
C SER A 2 -12.37 27.89 -3.60
N LEU A 3 -11.78 26.71 -3.86
CA LEU A 3 -12.01 25.52 -3.06
C LEU A 3 -11.51 25.73 -1.63
N THR A 4 -12.26 25.23 -0.64
CA THR A 4 -11.80 25.21 0.76
C THR A 4 -10.59 24.28 0.92
N GLN A 5 -9.77 24.47 1.95
CA GLN A 5 -8.61 23.60 2.26
C GLN A 5 -9.01 22.12 2.33
N ARG A 6 -10.17 21.83 2.95
CA ARG A 6 -10.70 20.46 3.04
C ARG A 6 -11.07 19.90 1.66
N GLN A 7 -11.73 20.67 0.80
CA GLN A 7 -12.10 20.24 -0.56
C GLN A 7 -10.85 19.97 -1.40
N GLN A 8 -9.82 20.84 -1.30
CA GLN A 8 -8.53 20.60 -1.97
C GLN A 8 -7.88 19.31 -1.48
N GLY A 9 -7.87 19.06 -0.17
CA GLY A 9 -7.35 17.82 0.41
C GLY A 9 -8.07 16.57 -0.10
N VAL A 10 -9.42 16.59 -0.13
CA VAL A 10 -10.24 15.47 -0.64
C VAL A 10 -9.94 15.20 -2.10
N LEU A 11 -9.94 16.24 -2.96
CA LEU A 11 -9.64 16.10 -4.38
C LEU A 11 -8.21 15.58 -4.61
N SER A 12 -7.22 16.12 -3.91
CA SER A 12 -5.82 15.67 -4.03
C SER A 12 -5.65 14.21 -3.62
N LEU A 13 -6.22 13.79 -2.48
CA LEU A 13 -6.08 12.42 -2.01
C LEU A 13 -6.84 11.43 -2.91
N ALA A 14 -8.05 11.80 -3.35
CA ALA A 14 -8.83 10.98 -4.28
C ALA A 14 -8.12 10.85 -5.64
N SER A 15 -7.60 11.96 -6.21
CA SER A 15 -6.85 11.92 -7.46
C SER A 15 -5.57 11.09 -7.35
N GLY A 16 -4.83 11.22 -6.23
CA GLY A 16 -3.67 10.38 -5.95
C GLY A 16 -4.03 8.90 -5.86
N GLY A 17 -5.15 8.56 -5.20
CA GLY A 17 -5.69 7.20 -5.13
C GLY A 17 -6.12 6.64 -6.48
N LEU A 18 -6.80 7.44 -7.31
CA LEU A 18 -7.15 7.06 -8.69
C LEU A 18 -5.90 6.76 -9.53
N LEU A 19 -4.91 7.67 -9.51
CA LEU A 19 -3.65 7.43 -10.20
C LEU A 19 -2.99 6.14 -9.72
N MET A 20 -2.87 5.93 -8.41
CA MET A 20 -2.28 4.70 -7.87
C MET A 20 -3.05 3.45 -8.30
N GLY A 21 -4.37 3.52 -8.43
CA GLY A 21 -5.21 2.42 -8.90
C GLY A 21 -4.96 2.00 -10.35
N THR A 22 -4.47 2.92 -11.19
CA THR A 22 -4.08 2.60 -12.57
C THR A 22 -2.65 2.07 -12.71
N LEU A 23 -1.86 2.05 -11.62
CA LEU A 23 -0.46 1.58 -11.62
C LEU A 23 -0.31 0.18 -12.24
N GLY A 24 -1.27 -0.72 -11.97
CA GLY A 24 -1.23 -2.08 -12.47
C GLY A 24 -1.25 -2.18 -14.00
N ILE A 25 -1.92 -1.26 -14.71
CA ILE A 25 -1.86 -1.19 -16.17
C ILE A 25 -0.42 -0.96 -16.64
N PHE A 26 0.27 -0.01 -16.00
CA PHE A 26 1.65 0.31 -16.35
C PHE A 26 2.61 -0.85 -16.08
N VAL A 27 2.33 -1.65 -15.03
CA VAL A 27 3.09 -2.87 -14.72
C VAL A 27 2.86 -3.95 -15.76
N GLU A 28 1.62 -4.23 -16.13
CA GLU A 28 1.26 -5.29 -17.10
C GLU A 28 1.69 -4.91 -18.52
N GLU A 29 1.38 -3.69 -18.97
CA GLU A 29 1.62 -3.26 -20.35
C GLU A 29 3.08 -2.97 -20.69
N ALA A 30 3.91 -2.68 -19.69
CA ALA A 30 5.35 -2.55 -19.91
C ALA A 30 6.00 -3.88 -20.28
N ARG A 31 5.41 -5.02 -19.93
CA ARG A 31 5.85 -6.39 -20.28
C ARG A 31 7.31 -6.67 -19.90
N LEU A 32 7.73 -6.17 -18.75
CA LEU A 32 9.09 -6.31 -18.22
C LEU A 32 9.06 -6.97 -16.86
N GLY A 33 10.16 -7.63 -16.47
CA GLY A 33 10.27 -8.23 -15.14
C GLY A 33 10.23 -7.18 -14.02
N ALA A 34 9.73 -7.56 -12.84
CA ALA A 34 9.50 -6.70 -11.71
C ALA A 34 10.75 -5.88 -11.29
N LEU A 35 11.94 -6.49 -11.30
CA LEU A 35 13.20 -5.80 -10.98
C LEU A 35 13.46 -4.61 -11.91
N THR A 36 13.29 -4.81 -13.22
CA THR A 36 13.48 -3.77 -14.24
C THR A 36 12.43 -2.68 -14.11
N LEU A 37 11.17 -3.06 -13.89
CA LEU A 37 10.07 -2.10 -13.68
C LEU A 37 10.32 -1.21 -12.47
N VAL A 38 10.73 -1.81 -11.34
CA VAL A 38 11.01 -1.05 -10.11
C VAL A 38 12.25 -0.17 -10.28
N PHE A 39 13.26 -0.62 -11.03
CA PHE A 39 14.41 0.24 -11.33
C PHE A 39 13.96 1.53 -12.04
N PHE A 40 13.23 1.42 -13.15
CA PHE A 40 12.77 2.60 -13.90
C PHE A 40 11.75 3.43 -13.11
N ARG A 41 10.89 2.80 -12.33
CA ARG A 41 10.01 3.50 -11.38
C ARG A 41 10.81 4.35 -10.41
N CYS A 42 11.87 3.79 -9.83
CA CYS A 42 12.76 4.51 -8.92
C CYS A 42 13.51 5.63 -9.65
N LEU A 43 14.02 5.39 -10.85
CA LEU A 43 14.78 6.38 -11.63
C LEU A 43 13.91 7.61 -11.93
N PHE A 44 12.77 7.42 -12.59
CA PHE A 44 11.89 8.53 -12.95
C PHE A 44 11.14 9.10 -11.74
N GLY A 45 10.84 8.29 -10.72
CA GLY A 45 10.33 8.75 -9.44
C GLY A 45 11.33 9.62 -8.69
N PHE A 46 12.60 9.23 -8.66
CA PHE A 46 13.68 10.04 -8.09
C PHE A 46 13.82 11.39 -8.81
N LEU A 47 13.89 11.40 -10.13
CA LEU A 47 14.04 12.63 -10.91
C LEU A 47 12.85 13.60 -10.67
N SER A 48 11.63 13.09 -10.71
CA SER A 48 10.43 13.91 -10.52
C SER A 48 10.30 14.44 -9.09
N LEU A 49 10.56 13.61 -8.07
CA LEU A 49 10.55 14.04 -6.68
C LEU A 49 11.71 14.95 -6.33
N ALA A 50 12.91 14.74 -6.90
CA ALA A 50 14.05 15.63 -6.72
C ALA A 50 13.75 17.04 -7.26
N ALA A 51 13.18 17.11 -8.47
CA ALA A 51 12.73 18.37 -9.06
C ALA A 51 11.68 19.07 -8.19
N TYR A 52 10.68 18.35 -7.71
CA TYR A 52 9.65 18.88 -6.82
C TYR A 52 10.23 19.35 -5.48
N CYS A 53 11.07 18.53 -4.83
CA CYS A 53 11.69 18.88 -3.54
C CYS A 53 12.65 20.08 -3.67
N ALA A 54 13.36 20.21 -4.80
CA ALA A 54 14.20 21.36 -5.09
C ALA A 54 13.36 22.63 -5.27
N TRP A 55 12.28 22.54 -6.06
CA TRP A 55 11.35 23.65 -6.27
C TRP A 55 10.72 24.14 -4.97
N GLN A 56 10.37 23.21 -4.08
CA GLN A 56 9.77 23.52 -2.76
C GLN A 56 10.81 23.92 -1.69
N GLY A 57 12.11 23.89 -1.98
CA GLY A 57 13.16 24.20 -1.01
C GLY A 57 13.24 23.21 0.16
N PHE A 58 12.91 21.93 -0.05
CA PHE A 58 12.86 20.94 1.04
C PHE A 58 14.25 20.42 1.45
N PHE A 59 15.32 20.70 0.68
CA PHE A 59 16.68 20.28 0.98
C PHE A 59 17.33 21.16 2.06
N THR A 60 16.98 20.94 3.32
CA THR A 60 17.58 21.63 4.47
C THR A 60 18.47 20.66 5.25
N ARG A 61 19.67 21.10 5.66
CA ARG A 61 20.64 20.25 6.40
C ARG A 61 20.08 19.69 7.71
N ALA A 62 19.15 20.38 8.34
CA ALA A 62 18.51 19.95 9.58
C ALA A 62 17.76 18.61 9.46
N HIS A 63 17.35 18.21 8.27
CA HIS A 63 16.65 16.94 8.01
C HIS A 63 17.59 15.73 7.88
N PHE A 64 18.89 15.94 7.64
CA PHE A 64 19.84 14.88 7.28
C PHE A 64 20.83 14.60 8.42
N THR A 65 20.35 14.08 9.55
CA THR A 65 21.24 13.53 10.58
C THR A 65 21.67 12.10 10.20
N PRO A 66 22.83 11.60 10.69
CA PRO A 66 23.25 10.21 10.41
C PRO A 66 22.21 9.16 10.78
N ARG A 67 21.50 9.35 11.91
CA ARG A 67 20.44 8.47 12.35
C ARG A 67 19.23 8.51 11.40
N THR A 68 18.78 9.71 11.03
CA THR A 68 17.66 9.90 10.11
C THR A 68 17.97 9.31 8.75
N LEU A 69 19.18 9.54 8.22
CA LEU A 69 19.62 8.98 6.95
C LEU A 69 19.72 7.45 7.01
N GLY A 70 20.30 6.88 8.07
CA GLY A 70 20.40 5.43 8.25
C GLY A 70 19.02 4.76 8.26
N LEU A 71 18.08 5.30 9.04
CA LEU A 71 16.72 4.76 9.08
C LEU A 71 16.00 4.95 7.73
N ALA A 72 16.20 6.09 7.04
CA ALA A 72 15.62 6.31 5.72
C ALA A 72 16.17 5.32 4.68
N LEU A 73 17.47 4.98 4.73
CA LEU A 73 18.07 3.96 3.87
C LEU A 73 17.49 2.56 4.16
N VAL A 74 17.32 2.20 5.43
CA VAL A 74 16.65 0.94 5.80
C VAL A 74 15.23 0.90 5.23
N THR A 75 14.44 1.97 5.39
CA THR A 75 13.12 2.03 4.77
C THR A 75 13.18 1.96 3.25
N GLY A 76 14.26 2.47 2.64
CA GLY A 76 14.49 2.38 1.20
C GLY A 76 14.65 0.93 0.74
N VAL A 77 15.48 0.14 1.42
CA VAL A 77 15.64 -1.29 1.12
C VAL A 77 14.32 -2.04 1.27
N LEU A 78 13.61 -1.86 2.38
CA LEU A 78 12.31 -2.50 2.62
C LEU A 78 11.28 -2.11 1.55
N MET A 79 11.24 -0.83 1.17
CA MET A 79 10.30 -0.31 0.18
C MET A 79 10.59 -0.84 -1.22
N VAL A 80 11.85 -0.86 -1.65
CA VAL A 80 12.24 -1.39 -2.96
C VAL A 80 11.94 -2.88 -3.03
N THR A 81 12.28 -3.64 -1.99
CA THR A 81 11.96 -5.08 -1.91
C THR A 81 10.46 -5.32 -2.01
N GLN A 82 9.66 -4.53 -1.26
CA GLN A 82 8.20 -4.59 -1.31
C GLN A 82 7.66 -4.26 -2.71
N TRP A 83 8.18 -3.24 -3.39
CA TRP A 83 7.72 -2.90 -4.75
C TRP A 83 8.02 -4.02 -5.74
N VAL A 84 9.19 -4.66 -5.65
CA VAL A 84 9.54 -5.79 -6.51
C VAL A 84 8.58 -6.95 -6.29
N GLY A 85 8.36 -7.36 -5.04
CA GLY A 85 7.40 -8.43 -4.73
C GLY A 85 5.97 -8.08 -5.13
N PHE A 86 5.53 -6.84 -4.92
CA PHE A 86 4.19 -6.41 -5.31
C PHE A 86 3.97 -6.43 -6.84
N PHE A 87 4.98 -6.03 -7.64
CA PHE A 87 4.88 -6.08 -9.10
C PHE A 87 4.92 -7.52 -9.62
N ASP A 88 5.75 -8.38 -9.03
CA ASP A 88 5.74 -9.80 -9.38
C ASP A 88 4.41 -10.48 -8.98
N ALA A 89 3.85 -10.10 -7.83
CA ALA A 89 2.52 -10.55 -7.41
C ALA A 89 1.41 -10.17 -8.40
N ILE A 90 1.46 -8.97 -9.01
CA ILE A 90 0.52 -8.56 -10.07
C ILE A 90 0.62 -9.51 -11.25
N HIS A 91 1.82 -9.79 -11.75
CA HIS A 91 2.04 -10.69 -12.88
C HIS A 91 1.61 -12.13 -12.60
N ARG A 92 1.74 -12.59 -11.35
CA ARG A 92 1.39 -13.97 -10.95
C ARG A 92 -0.09 -14.15 -10.60
N THR A 93 -0.78 -13.07 -10.22
CA THR A 93 -2.18 -13.13 -9.79
C THR A 93 -3.07 -12.26 -10.67
N SER A 94 -3.34 -11.05 -10.24
CA SER A 94 -3.98 -9.97 -10.99
C SER A 94 -3.79 -8.64 -10.26
N ILE A 95 -4.08 -7.53 -10.93
CA ILE A 95 -4.02 -6.19 -10.33
C ILE A 95 -4.94 -6.11 -9.10
N ALA A 96 -6.18 -6.60 -9.23
CA ALA A 96 -7.16 -6.58 -8.16
C ALA A 96 -6.72 -7.43 -6.96
N VAL A 97 -6.34 -8.68 -7.19
CA VAL A 97 -5.96 -9.63 -6.12
C VAL A 97 -4.72 -9.16 -5.39
N ALA A 98 -3.63 -8.85 -6.12
CA ALA A 98 -2.38 -8.36 -5.52
C ALA A 98 -2.62 -7.10 -4.68
N THR A 99 -3.39 -6.12 -5.22
CA THR A 99 -3.67 -4.86 -4.54
C THR A 99 -4.49 -5.08 -3.28
N VAL A 100 -5.53 -5.91 -3.30
CA VAL A 100 -6.37 -6.15 -2.13
C VAL A 100 -5.64 -6.93 -1.05
N VAL A 101 -4.88 -7.97 -1.42
CA VAL A 101 -4.04 -8.73 -0.48
C VAL A 101 -3.00 -7.81 0.17
N PHE A 102 -2.38 -6.93 -0.58
CA PHE A 102 -1.47 -5.92 -0.06
C PHE A 102 -2.14 -4.97 0.94
N HIS A 103 -3.43 -4.66 0.77
CA HIS A 103 -4.17 -3.74 1.65
C HIS A 103 -4.51 -4.30 3.04
N VAL A 104 -4.03 -5.49 3.41
CA VAL A 104 -4.01 -5.95 4.81
C VAL A 104 -2.92 -5.26 5.66
N GLN A 105 -2.06 -4.46 5.05
CA GLN A 105 -0.97 -3.73 5.73
C GLN A 105 -1.38 -2.94 7.00
N PRO A 106 -2.56 -2.28 7.09
CA PRO A 106 -2.93 -1.54 8.30
C PRO A 106 -3.07 -2.46 9.52
N PHE A 107 -3.45 -3.72 9.30
CA PHE A 107 -3.55 -4.69 10.40
C PHE A 107 -2.17 -5.07 10.94
N TRP A 108 -1.17 -5.20 10.04
CA TRP A 108 0.22 -5.39 10.46
C TRP A 108 0.76 -4.19 11.24
N VAL A 109 0.43 -2.96 10.82
CA VAL A 109 0.81 -1.75 11.57
C VAL A 109 0.26 -1.79 13.00
N VAL A 110 -1.00 -2.22 13.17
CA VAL A 110 -1.62 -2.35 14.50
C VAL A 110 -0.99 -3.47 15.31
N LEU A 111 -0.80 -4.66 14.74
CA LEU A 111 -0.23 -5.82 15.42
C LEU A 111 1.23 -5.58 15.83
N MET A 112 2.06 -5.12 14.90
CA MET A 112 3.47 -4.83 15.15
C MET A 112 3.63 -3.64 16.08
N GLY A 113 2.80 -2.59 15.93
CA GLY A 113 2.77 -1.44 16.82
C GLY A 113 2.44 -1.85 18.25
N ALA A 114 1.42 -2.69 18.43
CA ALA A 114 1.06 -3.21 19.76
C ALA A 114 2.19 -4.05 20.38
N ALA A 115 2.87 -4.90 19.59
CA ALA A 115 4.00 -5.69 20.05
C ALA A 115 5.21 -4.83 20.42
N LEU A 116 5.54 -3.80 19.62
CA LEU A 116 6.69 -2.92 19.85
C LEU A 116 6.50 -1.98 21.04
N PHE A 117 5.26 -1.50 21.25
CA PHE A 117 4.95 -0.53 22.30
C PHE A 117 4.26 -1.17 23.53
N ASN A 118 4.16 -2.51 23.58
CA ASN A 118 3.48 -3.27 24.65
C ASN A 118 2.04 -2.78 24.90
N GLU A 119 1.33 -2.36 23.84
CA GLU A 119 -0.06 -1.91 23.93
C GLU A 119 -1.00 -3.11 23.94
N ARG A 120 -2.02 -3.08 24.81
CA ARG A 120 -3.07 -4.10 24.82
C ARG A 120 -4.08 -3.80 23.69
N LEU A 121 -4.24 -4.74 22.78
CA LEU A 121 -5.27 -4.64 21.75
C LEU A 121 -6.65 -4.90 22.35
N GLY A 122 -7.55 -3.94 22.17
CA GLY A 122 -8.95 -4.11 22.57
C GLY A 122 -9.63 -5.22 21.76
N ARG A 123 -10.66 -5.85 22.35
CA ARG A 123 -11.40 -6.96 21.73
C ARG A 123 -11.98 -6.61 20.37
N ASP A 124 -12.47 -5.37 20.18
CA ASP A 124 -13.04 -4.92 18.91
C ASP A 124 -11.96 -4.86 17.82
N ARG A 125 -10.75 -4.40 18.14
CA ARG A 125 -9.63 -4.39 17.18
C ARG A 125 -9.23 -5.82 16.77
N LEU A 126 -9.16 -6.74 17.72
CA LEU A 126 -8.88 -8.16 17.43
C LEU A 126 -9.98 -8.79 16.56
N GLY A 127 -11.26 -8.46 16.82
CA GLY A 127 -12.37 -8.89 16.01
C GLY A 127 -12.26 -8.40 14.55
N TRP A 128 -11.93 -7.14 14.35
CA TRP A 128 -11.73 -6.58 13.01
C TRP A 128 -10.53 -7.20 12.29
N ILE A 129 -9.41 -7.47 13.01
CA ILE A 129 -8.26 -8.16 12.44
C ILE A 129 -8.65 -9.57 11.99
N ALA A 130 -9.38 -10.32 12.83
CA ALA A 130 -9.89 -11.65 12.45
C ALA A 130 -10.81 -11.59 11.23
N THR A 131 -11.72 -10.60 11.15
CA THR A 131 -12.59 -10.36 9.98
C THR A 131 -11.77 -10.10 8.72
N ALA A 132 -10.68 -9.33 8.83
CA ALA A 132 -9.79 -9.06 7.70
C ALA A 132 -9.08 -10.33 7.20
N PHE A 133 -8.63 -11.21 8.10
CA PHE A 133 -8.01 -12.48 7.72
C PHE A 133 -9.00 -13.44 7.05
N VAL A 134 -10.26 -13.49 7.50
CA VAL A 134 -11.33 -14.21 6.79
C VAL A 134 -11.54 -13.61 5.40
N GLY A 135 -11.60 -12.28 5.33
CA GLY A 135 -11.67 -11.55 4.05
C GLY A 135 -10.50 -11.87 3.12
N LEU A 136 -9.28 -11.96 3.65
CA LEU A 136 -8.07 -12.31 2.91
C LEU A 136 -8.16 -13.72 2.29
N VAL A 137 -8.60 -14.71 3.06
CA VAL A 137 -8.78 -16.08 2.57
C VAL A 137 -9.81 -16.14 1.43
N LEU A 138 -10.91 -15.41 1.55
CA LEU A 138 -11.92 -15.34 0.49
C LEU A 138 -11.42 -14.57 -0.73
N ALA A 139 -10.78 -13.41 -0.52
CA ALA A 139 -10.25 -12.56 -1.60
C ALA A 139 -9.12 -13.22 -2.38
N SER A 140 -8.35 -14.10 -1.76
CA SER A 140 -7.26 -14.84 -2.41
C SER A 140 -7.74 -15.77 -3.53
N GLY A 141 -9.02 -16.09 -3.59
CA GLY A 141 -9.58 -17.02 -4.58
C GLY A 141 -9.22 -18.50 -4.38
N VAL A 142 -8.38 -18.82 -3.39
CA VAL A 142 -7.94 -20.21 -3.10
C VAL A 142 -9.13 -21.13 -2.80
N VAL A 143 -10.16 -20.58 -2.12
CA VAL A 143 -11.38 -21.34 -1.78
C VAL A 143 -12.21 -21.72 -3.02
N ALA A 144 -12.16 -20.89 -4.07
CA ALA A 144 -12.96 -21.09 -5.29
C ALA A 144 -12.23 -21.97 -6.34
N SER A 145 -10.90 -22.12 -6.23
CA SER A 145 -10.07 -22.71 -7.28
C SER A 145 -9.95 -24.26 -7.24
N GLY A 146 -10.54 -24.94 -6.24
CA GLY A 146 -10.38 -26.39 -6.10
C GLY A 146 -8.95 -26.83 -5.72
N PRO A 147 -8.56 -28.10 -6.01
CA PRO A 147 -7.24 -28.62 -5.61
C PRO A 147 -6.09 -27.78 -6.15
N LEU A 148 -5.11 -27.46 -5.30
CA LEU A 148 -3.97 -26.55 -5.55
C LEU A 148 -2.96 -27.05 -6.60
N GLN A 149 -3.19 -28.17 -7.27
CA GLN A 149 -2.33 -28.71 -8.30
C GLN A 149 -2.33 -27.80 -9.55
N GLY A 150 -1.19 -27.19 -9.85
CA GLY A 150 -1.00 -26.28 -10.98
C GLY A 150 -0.98 -24.77 -10.61
N HIS A 151 -1.22 -24.40 -9.36
CA HIS A 151 -1.37 -23.00 -8.91
C HIS A 151 -0.14 -22.46 -8.14
N ALA A 152 1.02 -23.12 -8.20
CA ALA A 152 2.20 -22.72 -7.43
C ALA A 152 2.60 -21.24 -7.69
N SER A 153 2.61 -20.80 -8.95
CA SER A 153 2.91 -19.40 -9.29
C SER A 153 1.94 -18.42 -8.66
N TYR A 154 0.64 -18.73 -8.68
CA TYR A 154 -0.40 -17.89 -8.06
C TYR A 154 -0.22 -17.78 -6.54
N LEU A 155 0.08 -18.89 -5.85
CA LEU A 155 0.34 -18.90 -4.42
C LEU A 155 1.61 -18.11 -4.05
N ILE A 156 2.65 -18.18 -4.89
CA ILE A 156 3.85 -17.35 -4.73
C ILE A 156 3.46 -15.88 -4.81
N GLY A 157 2.68 -15.47 -5.81
CA GLY A 157 2.21 -14.09 -5.93
C GLY A 157 1.39 -13.61 -4.73
N LEU A 158 0.51 -14.47 -4.17
CA LEU A 158 -0.21 -14.15 -2.93
C LEU A 158 0.76 -13.96 -1.75
N ALA A 159 1.76 -14.84 -1.62
CA ALA A 159 2.77 -14.73 -0.57
C ALA A 159 3.61 -13.46 -0.72
N GLU A 160 4.00 -13.10 -1.93
CA GLU A 160 4.74 -11.87 -2.24
C GLU A 160 3.94 -10.61 -1.88
N ALA A 161 2.66 -10.55 -2.23
CA ALA A 161 1.78 -9.44 -1.85
C ALA A 161 1.62 -9.35 -0.32
N LEU A 162 1.48 -10.49 0.36
CA LEU A 162 1.35 -10.55 1.82
C LEU A 162 2.64 -10.12 2.52
N VAL A 163 3.79 -10.66 2.12
CA VAL A 163 5.11 -10.24 2.62
C VAL A 163 5.34 -8.76 2.35
N GLY A 164 5.00 -8.28 1.14
CA GLY A 164 5.04 -6.87 0.79
C GLY A 164 4.24 -6.00 1.74
N SER A 165 3.05 -6.45 2.17
CA SER A 165 2.21 -5.73 3.14
C SER A 165 2.87 -5.61 4.53
N VAL A 166 3.60 -6.64 4.98
CA VAL A 166 4.39 -6.62 6.23
C VAL A 166 5.57 -5.65 6.11
N LEU A 167 6.31 -5.71 4.99
CA LEU A 167 7.43 -4.81 4.74
C LEU A 167 6.98 -3.34 4.73
N TYR A 168 5.86 -3.05 4.07
CA TYR A 168 5.30 -1.71 4.06
C TYR A 168 4.82 -1.24 5.44
N ALA A 169 4.25 -2.13 6.25
CA ALA A 169 3.89 -1.83 7.63
C ALA A 169 5.14 -1.48 8.46
N SER A 170 6.24 -2.21 8.25
CA SER A 170 7.53 -1.92 8.88
C SER A 170 8.06 -0.54 8.48
N VAL A 171 8.01 -0.20 7.18
CA VAL A 171 8.34 1.14 6.68
C VAL A 171 7.50 2.21 7.36
N THR A 172 6.19 1.98 7.49
CA THR A 172 5.26 2.93 8.14
C THR A 172 5.61 3.16 9.61
N LEU A 173 5.96 2.11 10.36
CA LEU A 173 6.34 2.22 11.77
C LEU A 173 7.68 2.95 11.93
N ILE A 174 8.68 2.65 11.08
CA ILE A 174 9.97 3.35 11.10
C ILE A 174 9.77 4.83 10.71
N ALA A 175 8.97 5.11 9.69
CA ALA A 175 8.67 6.47 9.23
C ALA A 175 8.03 7.34 10.32
N LYS A 176 7.21 6.76 11.21
CA LYS A 176 6.70 7.44 12.41
C LYS A 176 7.83 8.00 13.30
N GLY A 177 8.94 7.24 13.42
CA GLY A 177 10.13 7.67 14.17
C GLY A 177 10.97 8.75 13.46
N LEU A 178 10.71 9.01 12.18
CA LEU A 178 11.38 10.00 11.34
C LEU A 178 10.63 11.34 11.24
N GLY A 179 9.89 11.73 12.28
CA GLY A 179 8.96 12.87 12.28
C GLY A 179 9.51 14.22 11.80
N THR A 180 10.83 14.39 11.74
CA THR A 180 11.49 15.59 11.20
C THR A 180 11.69 15.53 9.68
N LEU A 181 11.67 14.34 9.07
CA LEU A 181 11.86 14.15 7.64
C LEU A 181 10.53 14.23 6.89
N ARG A 182 10.44 15.13 5.92
CA ARG A 182 9.23 15.23 5.09
C ARG A 182 8.99 13.93 4.30
N PRO A 183 7.75 13.45 4.17
CA PRO A 183 7.45 12.21 3.44
C PRO A 183 7.97 12.20 2.00
N HIS A 184 7.96 13.35 1.31
CA HIS A 184 8.52 13.49 -0.04
C HIS A 184 10.04 13.20 -0.08
N LEU A 185 10.79 13.70 0.90
CA LEU A 185 12.23 13.43 1.00
C LEU A 185 12.50 11.97 1.37
N LEU A 186 11.67 11.38 2.23
CA LEU A 186 11.76 9.95 2.55
C LEU A 186 11.59 9.10 1.30
N THR A 187 10.54 9.36 0.49
CA THR A 187 10.31 8.63 -0.76
C THR A 187 11.42 8.90 -1.78
N LEU A 188 11.97 10.10 -1.83
CA LEU A 188 13.13 10.42 -2.67
C LEU A 188 14.34 9.54 -2.31
N ILE A 189 14.65 9.39 -1.01
CA ILE A 189 15.73 8.51 -0.54
C ILE A 189 15.45 7.04 -0.86
N GLN A 190 14.21 6.60 -0.69
CA GLN A 190 13.79 5.24 -1.05
C GLN A 190 13.97 4.96 -2.55
N CYS A 191 13.61 5.91 -3.41
CA CYS A 191 13.88 5.83 -4.85
C CYS A 191 15.40 5.82 -5.14
N ALA A 192 16.21 6.65 -4.45
CA ALA A 192 17.66 6.66 -4.60
C ALA A 192 18.28 5.28 -4.28
N VAL A 193 17.78 4.59 -3.23
CA VAL A 193 18.22 3.22 -2.91
C VAL A 193 17.93 2.28 -4.10
N GLY A 194 16.73 2.36 -4.69
CA GLY A 194 16.40 1.55 -5.86
C GLY A 194 17.30 1.85 -7.07
N VAL A 195 17.56 3.12 -7.34
CA VAL A 195 18.45 3.54 -8.45
C VAL A 195 19.87 3.02 -8.26
N VAL A 196 20.37 3.00 -7.02
CA VAL A 196 21.73 2.54 -6.72
C VAL A 196 21.85 1.03 -6.66
N CYS A 197 20.89 0.33 -6.05
CA CYS A 197 21.01 -1.11 -5.78
C CYS A 197 20.51 -1.99 -6.93
N LEU A 198 19.42 -1.62 -7.60
CA LEU A 198 18.79 -2.50 -8.60
C LEU A 198 19.62 -2.74 -9.87
N PRO A 199 20.49 -1.83 -10.38
CA PRO A 199 21.33 -2.11 -11.54
C PRO A 199 22.24 -3.32 -11.38
N PHE A 200 22.59 -3.70 -10.15
CA PHE A 200 23.45 -4.85 -9.87
C PHE A 200 22.73 -6.22 -9.99
N ILE A 201 21.38 -6.21 -9.93
CA ILE A 201 20.59 -7.43 -9.91
C ILE A 201 19.50 -7.47 -11.00
N ALA A 202 19.13 -6.32 -11.56
CA ALA A 202 18.14 -6.25 -12.64
C ALA A 202 18.78 -6.50 -14.00
N PRO A 203 18.16 -7.29 -14.89
CA PRO A 203 18.70 -7.60 -16.22
C PRO A 203 18.48 -6.43 -17.20
N LEU A 204 19.07 -5.26 -16.92
CA LEU A 204 18.83 -4.03 -17.69
C LEU A 204 19.33 -4.08 -19.12
N SER A 205 20.38 -4.86 -19.40
CA SER A 205 20.98 -4.99 -20.74
C SER A 205 20.13 -5.83 -21.70
N ALA A 206 19.20 -6.64 -21.18
CA ALA A 206 18.36 -7.55 -21.98
C ALA A 206 17.04 -6.91 -22.41
N VAL A 207 16.84 -5.62 -22.18
CA VAL A 207 15.55 -4.95 -22.36
C VAL A 207 15.50 -4.26 -23.72
N PRO A 208 14.79 -4.81 -24.72
CA PRO A 208 14.45 -4.06 -25.93
C PRO A 208 13.36 -3.05 -25.57
N ILE A 209 13.73 -1.79 -25.36
CA ILE A 209 12.80 -0.74 -24.96
C ILE A 209 12.35 0.01 -26.21
N GLY A 210 11.14 -0.33 -26.68
CA GLY A 210 10.45 0.43 -27.71
C GLY A 210 9.79 1.71 -27.14
N PRO A 211 9.26 2.59 -28.02
CA PRO A 211 8.62 3.84 -27.59
C PRO A 211 7.45 3.63 -26.61
N MET A 212 6.68 2.57 -26.78
CA MET A 212 5.54 2.26 -25.91
C MET A 212 6.00 1.82 -24.50
N GLN A 213 7.06 1.02 -24.40
CA GLN A 213 7.62 0.66 -23.09
C GLN A 213 8.13 1.89 -22.36
N TRP A 214 8.81 2.81 -23.04
CA TRP A 214 9.25 4.08 -22.44
C TRP A 214 8.08 4.89 -21.90
N PHE A 215 6.95 4.95 -22.62
CA PHE A 215 5.75 5.62 -22.11
C PHE A 215 5.29 5.04 -20.77
N TRP A 216 5.22 3.70 -20.66
CA TRP A 216 4.81 3.03 -19.43
C TRP A 216 5.83 3.23 -18.31
N LEU A 217 7.12 3.13 -18.59
CA LEU A 217 8.21 3.27 -17.60
C LEU A 217 8.29 4.70 -17.04
N VAL A 218 8.30 5.70 -17.93
CA VAL A 218 8.32 7.11 -17.53
C VAL A 218 7.05 7.47 -16.76
N GLY A 219 5.90 7.07 -17.30
CA GLY A 219 4.60 7.31 -16.64
C GLY A 219 4.52 6.68 -15.24
N MET A 220 5.04 5.46 -15.07
CA MET A 220 5.09 4.79 -13.76
C MET A 220 5.89 5.60 -12.74
N GLY A 221 7.05 6.12 -13.10
CA GLY A 221 7.88 6.92 -12.20
C GLY A 221 7.30 8.31 -11.97
N VAL A 222 6.92 9.02 -13.05
CA VAL A 222 6.46 10.41 -12.96
C VAL A 222 5.05 10.51 -12.37
N LEU A 223 4.09 9.73 -12.90
CA LEU A 223 2.68 9.82 -12.47
C LEU A 223 2.44 9.08 -11.16
N HIS A 224 2.87 7.79 -11.06
CA HIS A 224 2.52 6.93 -9.92
C HIS A 224 3.50 7.07 -8.75
N THR A 225 4.70 7.62 -8.95
CA THR A 225 5.63 7.91 -7.85
C THR A 225 5.76 9.42 -7.62
N GLY A 226 6.06 10.21 -8.65
CA GLY A 226 6.17 11.66 -8.52
C GLY A 226 4.86 12.31 -8.12
N LEU A 227 3.93 12.39 -9.08
CA LEU A 227 2.68 13.14 -8.92
C LEU A 227 1.77 12.54 -7.84
N SER A 228 1.58 11.22 -7.82
CA SER A 228 0.70 10.58 -6.82
C SER A 228 1.16 10.85 -5.40
N TYR A 229 2.46 10.72 -5.09
CA TYR A 229 2.95 11.00 -3.74
C TYR A 229 2.90 12.48 -3.38
N VAL A 230 3.12 13.39 -4.35
CA VAL A 230 2.91 14.84 -4.12
C VAL A 230 1.45 15.12 -3.75
N LEU A 231 0.50 14.55 -4.48
CA LEU A 231 -0.93 14.72 -4.20
C LEU A 231 -1.33 14.11 -2.85
N ILE A 232 -0.92 12.86 -2.58
CA ILE A 232 -1.26 12.16 -1.34
C ILE A 232 -0.66 12.87 -0.13
N TYR A 233 0.65 13.13 -0.13
CA TYR A 233 1.31 13.75 1.02
C TYR A 233 0.91 15.22 1.22
N GLY A 234 0.61 15.93 0.14
CA GLY A 234 0.08 17.29 0.21
C GLY A 234 -1.36 17.38 0.73
N ALA A 235 -2.12 16.27 0.66
CA ALA A 235 -3.49 16.19 1.16
C ALA A 235 -3.56 15.88 2.67
N LEU A 236 -2.63 15.07 3.21
CA LEU A 236 -2.70 14.56 4.58
C LEU A 236 -2.86 15.66 5.64
N PRO A 237 -2.12 16.79 5.61
CA PRO A 237 -2.28 17.85 6.62
C PRO A 237 -3.62 18.59 6.54
N LYS A 238 -4.35 18.48 5.42
CA LYS A 238 -5.62 19.18 5.17
C LYS A 238 -6.85 18.38 5.59
N LEU A 239 -6.67 17.12 5.99
CA LEU A 239 -7.75 16.18 6.23
C LEU A 239 -7.68 15.56 7.63
N THR A 240 -8.85 15.20 8.16
CA THR A 240 -8.95 14.43 9.40
C THR A 240 -8.68 12.95 9.15
N THR A 241 -8.16 12.24 10.15
CA THR A 241 -7.85 10.80 10.06
C THR A 241 -9.00 9.94 9.51
N PRO A 242 -10.28 10.13 9.93
CA PRO A 242 -11.39 9.37 9.36
C PRO A 242 -11.56 9.56 7.85
N VAL A 243 -11.42 10.80 7.37
CA VAL A 243 -11.55 11.10 5.93
C VAL A 243 -10.40 10.48 5.14
N ILE A 244 -9.17 10.56 5.66
CA ILE A 244 -8.00 9.90 5.06
C ILE A 244 -8.24 8.39 4.97
N ALA A 245 -8.68 7.75 6.06
CA ALA A 245 -8.91 6.31 6.11
C ALA A 245 -9.89 5.84 5.02
N VAL A 246 -10.98 6.58 4.80
CA VAL A 246 -11.95 6.27 3.74
C VAL A 246 -11.36 6.48 2.35
N LEU A 247 -10.69 7.63 2.12
CA LEU A 247 -10.17 7.98 0.80
C LEU A 247 -9.00 7.10 0.35
N LEU A 248 -8.26 6.47 1.27
CA LEU A 248 -7.21 5.51 0.92
C LEU A 248 -7.76 4.26 0.20
N PHE A 249 -9.07 3.96 0.34
CA PHE A 249 -9.70 2.87 -0.41
C PHE A 249 -10.03 3.21 -1.87
N VAL A 250 -9.90 4.45 -2.28
CA VAL A 250 -10.01 4.83 -3.71
C VAL A 250 -8.99 4.03 -4.54
N TYR A 251 -7.77 3.85 -4.04
CA TYR A 251 -6.74 3.08 -4.73
C TYR A 251 -7.16 1.62 -5.03
N PRO A 252 -7.44 0.75 -4.04
CA PRO A 252 -7.82 -0.64 -4.33
C PRO A 252 -9.13 -0.77 -5.10
N LEU A 253 -10.11 0.11 -4.87
CA LEU A 253 -11.36 0.11 -5.65
C LEU A 253 -11.09 0.43 -7.12
N THR A 254 -10.25 1.42 -7.40
CA THR A 254 -9.84 1.74 -8.78
C THR A 254 -9.08 0.57 -9.41
N ALA A 255 -8.18 -0.09 -8.68
CA ALA A 255 -7.45 -1.26 -9.17
C ALA A 255 -8.39 -2.41 -9.57
N ILE A 256 -9.43 -2.68 -8.78
CA ILE A 256 -10.46 -3.70 -9.08
C ILE A 256 -11.22 -3.33 -10.35
N VAL A 257 -11.67 -2.07 -10.46
CA VAL A 257 -12.41 -1.58 -11.63
C VAL A 257 -11.54 -1.66 -12.89
N VAL A 258 -10.29 -1.24 -12.79
CA VAL A 258 -9.31 -1.29 -13.89
C VAL A 258 -9.07 -2.73 -14.34
N ASP A 259 -8.85 -3.67 -13.41
CA ASP A 259 -8.61 -5.08 -13.71
C ASP A 259 -9.80 -5.69 -14.46
N ALA A 260 -11.02 -5.38 -14.04
CA ALA A 260 -12.25 -5.85 -14.69
C ALA A 260 -12.47 -5.21 -16.08
N LEU A 261 -12.30 -3.89 -16.20
CA LEU A 261 -12.63 -3.17 -17.45
C LEU A 261 -11.55 -3.31 -18.52
N VAL A 262 -10.27 -3.32 -18.14
CA VAL A 262 -9.15 -3.35 -19.10
C VAL A 262 -8.80 -4.79 -19.49
N TYR A 263 -8.79 -5.70 -18.52
CA TYR A 263 -8.35 -7.08 -18.74
C TYR A 263 -9.49 -8.10 -18.77
N GLY A 264 -10.74 -7.66 -18.55
CA GLY A 264 -11.90 -8.56 -18.55
C GLY A 264 -11.86 -9.63 -17.45
N ARG A 265 -11.01 -9.44 -16.43
CA ARG A 265 -10.84 -10.40 -15.32
C ARG A 265 -12.05 -10.33 -14.40
N THR A 266 -12.85 -11.40 -14.38
CA THR A 266 -14.03 -11.48 -13.51
C THR A 266 -13.65 -12.05 -12.16
N LEU A 267 -14.13 -11.39 -11.11
CA LEU A 267 -13.96 -11.85 -9.74
C LEU A 267 -15.15 -12.72 -9.33
N SER A 268 -14.88 -13.82 -8.65
CA SER A 268 -15.91 -14.67 -8.08
C SER A 268 -16.63 -13.95 -6.93
N LEU A 269 -17.88 -14.33 -6.64
CA LEU A 269 -18.64 -13.78 -5.50
C LEU A 269 -17.88 -13.91 -4.16
N PRO A 270 -17.24 -15.06 -3.83
CA PRO A 270 -16.41 -15.14 -2.62
C PRO A 270 -15.27 -14.12 -2.60
N GLN A 271 -14.58 -13.90 -3.73
CA GLN A 271 -13.51 -12.90 -3.81
C GLN A 271 -14.05 -11.48 -3.55
N LEU A 272 -15.14 -11.11 -4.18
CA LEU A 272 -15.79 -9.80 -3.95
C LEU A 272 -16.22 -9.63 -2.48
N ALA A 273 -16.81 -10.67 -1.86
CA ALA A 273 -17.17 -10.65 -0.45
C ALA A 273 -15.93 -10.50 0.44
N GLY A 274 -14.84 -11.23 0.12
CA GLY A 274 -13.56 -11.12 0.83
C GLY A 274 -12.96 -9.72 0.75
N MET A 275 -12.95 -9.12 -0.43
CA MET A 275 -12.49 -7.74 -0.65
C MET A 275 -13.31 -6.73 0.16
N ALA A 276 -14.64 -6.87 0.15
CA ALA A 276 -15.53 -6.03 0.95
C ALA A 276 -15.26 -6.19 2.46
N LEU A 277 -15.02 -7.41 2.94
CA LEU A 277 -14.66 -7.66 4.35
C LEU A 277 -13.35 -6.99 4.74
N ILE A 278 -12.32 -7.03 3.89
CA ILE A 278 -11.03 -6.35 4.16
C ILE A 278 -11.24 -4.84 4.25
N VAL A 279 -12.01 -4.24 3.32
CA VAL A 279 -12.32 -2.81 3.33
C VAL A 279 -13.05 -2.42 4.61
N VAL A 280 -14.14 -3.14 4.94
CA VAL A 280 -14.94 -2.86 6.15
C VAL A 280 -14.13 -3.05 7.42
N ALA A 281 -13.32 -4.12 7.50
CA ALA A 281 -12.47 -4.37 8.65
C ALA A 281 -11.39 -3.30 8.83
N SER A 282 -10.79 -2.84 7.74
CA SER A 282 -9.79 -1.76 7.79
C SER A 282 -10.43 -0.44 8.24
N LEU A 283 -11.63 -0.11 7.76
CA LEU A 283 -12.38 1.03 8.25
C LEU A 283 -12.73 0.87 9.74
N GLY A 284 -13.17 -0.32 10.15
CA GLY A 284 -13.50 -0.63 11.55
C GLY A 284 -12.32 -0.41 12.49
N VAL A 285 -11.11 -0.86 12.10
CA VAL A 285 -9.89 -0.64 12.89
C VAL A 285 -9.51 0.83 12.93
N ASN A 286 -9.50 1.51 11.78
CA ASN A 286 -9.05 2.91 11.68
C ASN A 286 -10.04 3.90 12.32
N LEU A 287 -11.35 3.63 12.24
CA LEU A 287 -12.39 4.48 12.80
C LEU A 287 -12.76 4.08 14.24
N GLY A 288 -12.20 2.99 14.75
CA GLY A 288 -12.48 2.51 16.10
C GLY A 288 -13.92 2.00 16.27
N TRP A 289 -14.50 1.41 15.24
CA TRP A 289 -15.88 0.90 15.31
C TRP A 289 -16.00 -0.23 16.32
N PRO A 290 -17.03 -0.22 17.19
CA PRO A 290 -17.31 -1.34 18.08
C PRO A 290 -17.84 -2.52 17.26
N LEU A 291 -17.20 -3.69 17.38
CA LEU A 291 -17.63 -4.93 16.72
C LEU A 291 -18.20 -5.92 17.74
N LEU A 292 -17.34 -6.36 18.66
CA LEU A 292 -17.72 -7.38 19.66
C LEU A 292 -18.47 -6.78 20.84
N SER A 293 -18.25 -5.52 21.18
CA SER A 293 -18.97 -4.82 22.23
C SER A 293 -20.44 -4.56 21.91
N MET A 294 -20.85 -4.65 20.63
CA MET A 294 -22.25 -4.55 20.18
C MET A 294 -22.99 -5.90 20.21
N LEU A 295 -22.29 -7.04 20.30
CA LEU A 295 -22.93 -8.35 20.33
C LEU A 295 -23.60 -8.57 21.70
N PRO A 296 -24.94 -8.76 21.76
CA PRO A 296 -25.68 -8.87 23.03
C PRO A 296 -25.23 -10.05 23.89
N VAL A 297 -24.71 -11.11 23.27
CA VAL A 297 -24.25 -12.33 23.97
C VAL A 297 -23.04 -12.05 24.89
N LEU A 298 -22.19 -11.06 24.56
CA LEU A 298 -21.00 -10.73 25.36
C LEU A 298 -21.26 -9.70 26.45
N ARG A 299 -22.40 -8.99 26.41
CA ARG A 299 -22.84 -8.07 27.49
C ARG A 299 -23.27 -8.82 28.76
N GLY A 300 -23.84 -10.03 28.61
CA GLY A 300 -24.31 -10.82 29.75
C GLY A 300 -23.22 -11.34 30.68
N GLY A 301 -22.03 -11.63 30.15
CA GLY A 301 -20.89 -12.14 30.95
C GLY A 301 -20.16 -11.07 31.78
N ALA A 302 -20.12 -9.82 31.29
CA ALA A 302 -19.47 -8.72 31.98
C ALA A 302 -20.31 -8.17 33.14
N ARG A 303 -21.65 -8.26 33.03
CA ARG A 303 -22.58 -7.82 34.09
C ARG A 303 -22.55 -8.79 35.27
N LYS A 304 -22.51 -10.13 35.02
CA LYS A 304 -22.40 -11.15 36.07
C LYS A 304 -21.10 -11.12 36.87
N ARG A 305 -20.00 -10.60 36.33
CA ARG A 305 -18.74 -10.43 37.07
C ARG A 305 -18.68 -9.18 37.93
N ARG A 306 -19.47 -8.12 37.62
CA ARG A 306 -19.58 -6.93 38.45
C ARG A 306 -20.57 -7.05 39.60
N GLU A 307 -21.44 -8.05 39.55
CA GLU A 307 -22.41 -8.34 40.62
C GLU A 307 -21.89 -9.43 41.57
N ALA A 308 -20.70 -10.00 41.31
CA ALA A 308 -20.07 -11.04 42.10
C ALA A 308 -18.78 -10.57 42.86
N ASP A 309 -18.34 -9.32 42.62
CA ASP A 309 -17.31 -8.58 43.37
C ASP A 309 -17.98 -7.44 44.19
#